data_1e9db120531cbaaf25bcb4ba52932a15
#
_entry.id   1e9db120531cbaaf25bcb4ba52932a15
#
_cell.length_a   1.000
_cell.length_b   1.000
_cell.length_c   1.000
_cell.angle_alpha   90.00
_cell.angle_beta   90.00
_cell.angle_gamma   90.00
#
_symmetry.space_group_name_H-M   'P 1'
#
loop_
_entity.id
_entity.type
_entity.pdbx_description
1 polymer ?
#
loop_
_entity_poly.entity_id
_entity_poly.type
_entity_poly.pdbx_seq_one_letter_code
_entity_poly.pdbx_strand_id
1 'polypeptide(L)'
;MFLSIMNTTNFKSIIRNAACIVALSAMSMGSVSCDDLLDTKPQGSFTTEQIGDEEAVDMLTAAYATLLCHFFGNNESFAGPINNWVFDVRSDDALKGGDGVTMEAYMHQMEVGNIQSDNDILNFKWRNNYYSISRCNTAIKAVSGSAAISDADKVVMIAEMKTLRAYYYFDMYRIFKKFPYFDETVVDPSSCRADEYSREQIIEFIKQDLRDAYQVLPAAQAQVGRFNKYVAAAILARVALFTSSWSEVEEYAGYVIASGKYELYPNFLDMSKPEFNNLYEAVMQIQFSSANAPSQYNYNNCLNCTWSEGNLYGNGDDFYLASQNLVNSFRTDDNGLPYLDGTFNDVNIDRADYPGNVDPRLDFTLGRIGMPWRSHIYNEKWCRNFELYGQYSGKKPYPAPESPYVKVGIVPWGASSLNWSLIRYADVMLMKAEALIEQNKNLDEARELINQIRRRAMNSVDGNYSPVDCNPMLASYACSEYPANGWNQDYARRAVRMERRIELAMEGHRWFDLVRWGNVVETMTKYYESEAKVHSYYQGASMSEDDIFCPIPVNQLDNAGDLYK
;
A
#
# COMPACT_ATOMS: atom_id res chain seq x y z
N MET A 1 55.29 -32.52 -13.89
CA MET A 1 56.76 -32.53 -14.03
C MET A 1 57.19 -31.10 -14.29
N PHE A 2 57.57 -30.41 -13.27
CA PHE A 2 58.59 -29.39 -13.06
C PHE A 2 58.32 -28.67 -11.75
N LEU A 3 58.75 -29.28 -10.67
CA LEU A 3 59.13 -28.64 -9.41
C LEU A 3 60.60 -28.25 -9.58
N SER A 4 60.92 -26.98 -9.33
CA SER A 4 62.34 -26.61 -9.08
C SER A 4 62.39 -25.31 -8.27
N ILE A 5 62.78 -25.49 -7.02
CA ILE A 5 63.70 -24.68 -6.23
C ILE A 5 63.40 -23.20 -6.06
N MET A 6 62.74 -22.85 -4.97
CA MET A 6 62.90 -21.54 -4.35
C MET A 6 63.98 -21.62 -3.25
N ASN A 7 64.99 -20.80 -3.44
CA ASN A 7 66.24 -20.75 -2.69
C ASN A 7 65.99 -20.21 -1.25
N THR A 8 66.36 -20.98 -0.24
CA THR A 8 66.16 -20.73 1.20
C THR A 8 66.92 -19.52 1.76
N THR A 9 67.75 -18.87 0.97
CA THR A 9 68.55 -17.69 1.41
C THR A 9 67.81 -16.36 1.38
N ASN A 10 66.74 -16.22 0.58
CA ASN A 10 65.96 -14.99 0.50
C ASN A 10 64.90 -14.83 1.64
N PHE A 11 64.49 -15.94 2.25
CA PHE A 11 63.48 -15.91 3.29
C PHE A 11 63.99 -15.37 4.64
N LYS A 12 65.26 -15.62 4.96
CA LYS A 12 65.91 -15.10 6.17
C LYS A 12 66.21 -13.58 6.11
N SER A 13 66.39 -13.05 4.90
CA SER A 13 66.61 -11.60 4.69
C SER A 13 65.30 -10.82 4.83
N ILE A 14 64.20 -11.36 4.36
CA ILE A 14 62.87 -10.74 4.44
C ILE A 14 62.39 -10.69 5.90
N ILE A 15 62.60 -11.76 6.68
CA ILE A 15 62.21 -11.79 8.11
C ILE A 15 63.06 -10.83 8.94
N ARG A 16 64.33 -10.64 8.63
CA ARG A 16 65.21 -9.72 9.38
C ARG A 16 64.91 -8.27 9.07
N ASN A 17 64.50 -7.95 7.84
CA ASN A 17 64.07 -6.58 7.49
C ASN A 17 62.67 -6.26 8.01
N ALA A 18 61.75 -7.22 8.09
CA ALA A 18 60.45 -7.06 8.71
C ALA A 18 60.55 -6.84 10.22
N ALA A 19 61.46 -7.54 10.91
CA ALA A 19 61.68 -7.34 12.35
C ALA A 19 62.32 -5.97 12.69
N CYS A 20 63.15 -5.41 11.81
CA CYS A 20 63.69 -4.06 11.98
C CYS A 20 62.64 -2.95 11.76
N ILE A 21 61.70 -3.15 10.83
CA ILE A 21 60.60 -2.20 10.58
C ILE A 21 59.60 -2.20 11.73
N VAL A 22 59.30 -3.32 12.34
CA VAL A 22 58.45 -3.44 13.52
C VAL A 22 59.11 -2.85 14.76
N ALA A 23 60.42 -2.95 14.92
CA ALA A 23 61.15 -2.36 16.06
C ALA A 23 61.31 -0.83 15.93
N LEU A 24 61.39 -0.27 14.72
CA LEU A 24 61.43 1.20 14.53
C LEU A 24 60.04 1.86 14.65
N SER A 25 58.96 1.12 14.38
CA SER A 25 57.58 1.62 14.61
C SER A 25 57.15 1.56 16.08
N ALA A 26 57.84 0.77 16.92
CA ALA A 26 57.53 0.69 18.34
C ALA A 26 58.21 1.77 19.20
N MET A 27 59.18 2.51 18.65
CA MET A 27 59.91 3.57 19.37
C MET A 27 59.40 5.01 19.11
N SER A 28 58.41 5.17 18.24
CA SER A 28 57.76 6.48 18.00
C SER A 28 56.40 6.65 18.64
N MET A 29 55.97 5.74 19.51
CA MET A 29 54.72 5.87 20.30
C MET A 29 54.97 6.34 21.71
N GLY A 30 55.66 7.45 21.86
CA GLY A 30 55.82 8.13 23.14
C GLY A 30 55.26 9.56 23.03
N SER A 31 54.11 9.78 23.66
CA SER A 31 53.47 11.08 23.92
C SER A 31 52.67 11.73 22.77
N VAL A 32 51.56 11.10 22.41
CA VAL A 32 50.40 11.85 21.95
C VAL A 32 49.24 11.45 22.88
N SER A 33 48.65 12.45 23.52
CA SER A 33 47.51 12.30 24.43
C SER A 33 46.38 11.55 23.73
N CYS A 34 45.87 10.50 24.38
CA CYS A 34 44.86 9.61 23.82
C CYS A 34 43.45 10.21 23.72
N ASP A 35 43.27 11.50 23.93
CA ASP A 35 41.93 12.12 23.88
C ASP A 35 41.45 12.36 22.44
N ASP A 36 42.33 12.63 21.46
CA ASP A 36 41.95 12.88 20.08
C ASP A 36 41.74 11.61 19.22
N LEU A 37 42.16 10.43 19.70
CA LEU A 37 42.03 9.18 18.93
C LEU A 37 40.73 8.42 19.22
N LEU A 38 40.03 8.81 20.28
CA LEU A 38 38.73 8.22 20.67
C LEU A 38 37.54 9.02 20.13
N ASP A 39 37.80 10.22 19.60
CA ASP A 39 36.78 11.09 18.96
C ASP A 39 36.74 10.94 17.43
N THR A 40 37.00 9.75 16.92
CA THR A 40 36.68 9.48 15.50
C THR A 40 35.16 9.46 15.34
N LYS A 41 34.62 10.61 14.91
CA LYS A 41 33.22 10.69 14.47
C LYS A 41 32.96 9.55 13.49
N PRO A 42 31.91 8.75 13.65
CA PRO A 42 31.61 7.66 12.74
C PRO A 42 31.58 8.18 11.31
N GLN A 43 32.43 7.65 10.42
CA GLN A 43 32.38 7.99 9.01
C GLN A 43 31.04 7.52 8.46
N GLY A 44 30.15 8.47 8.12
CA GLY A 44 28.79 8.20 7.63
C GLY A 44 27.67 8.69 8.55
N SER A 45 27.96 9.33 9.70
CA SER A 45 26.96 10.06 10.48
C SER A 45 27.27 11.57 10.44
N PHE A 46 26.30 12.36 9.98
CA PHE A 46 26.37 13.81 10.13
C PHE A 46 26.06 14.19 11.58
N THR A 47 26.89 15.07 12.19
CA THR A 47 26.47 15.76 13.41
C THR A 47 25.52 16.90 13.05
N THR A 48 24.64 17.29 13.96
CA THR A 48 23.68 18.42 13.77
C THR A 48 24.37 19.72 13.32
N GLU A 49 25.64 19.91 13.64
CA GLU A 49 26.46 21.06 13.25
C GLU A 49 26.95 20.98 11.78
N GLN A 50 26.89 19.80 11.17
CA GLN A 50 27.33 19.55 9.78
C GLN A 50 26.15 19.53 8.80
N ILE A 51 24.91 19.68 9.28
CA ILE A 51 23.72 19.67 8.43
C ILE A 51 23.47 21.09 7.94
N GLY A 52 23.89 21.37 6.69
CA GLY A 52 23.52 22.56 5.94
C GLY A 52 22.12 22.40 5.31
N ASP A 53 21.77 23.35 4.44
CA ASP A 53 20.51 23.35 3.73
C ASP A 53 20.33 22.16 2.79
N GLU A 54 21.40 21.81 2.05
CA GLU A 54 21.37 20.71 1.09
C GLU A 54 21.15 19.39 1.81
N GLU A 55 21.86 19.13 2.90
CA GLU A 55 21.72 17.91 3.68
C GLU A 55 20.32 17.78 4.32
N ALA A 56 19.73 18.88 4.77
CA ALA A 56 18.37 18.86 5.31
C ALA A 56 17.32 18.55 4.24
N VAL A 57 17.47 19.08 3.03
CA VAL A 57 16.63 18.73 1.88
C VAL A 57 16.84 17.29 1.44
N ASP A 58 18.06 16.78 1.49
CA ASP A 58 18.36 15.38 1.19
C ASP A 58 17.72 14.43 2.22
N MET A 59 17.72 14.80 3.50
CA MET A 59 17.03 14.02 4.53
C MET A 59 15.51 13.99 4.32
N LEU A 60 14.91 15.11 3.92
CA LEU A 60 13.51 15.18 3.51
C LEU A 60 13.23 14.25 2.33
N THR A 61 14.05 14.32 1.30
CA THR A 61 13.95 13.47 0.10
C THR A 61 14.12 11.99 0.45
N ALA A 62 15.07 11.67 1.33
CA ALA A 62 15.30 10.32 1.82
C ALA A 62 14.13 9.77 2.65
N ALA A 63 13.38 10.63 3.36
CA ALA A 63 12.15 10.23 4.03
C ALA A 63 11.03 9.93 3.02
N TYR A 64 10.87 10.74 1.98
CA TYR A 64 9.93 10.43 0.88
C TYR A 64 10.29 9.16 0.11
N ALA A 65 11.58 8.86 -0.05
CA ALA A 65 12.03 7.66 -0.76
C ALA A 65 11.55 6.36 -0.10
N THR A 66 11.23 6.37 1.18
CA THR A 66 10.66 5.20 1.88
C THR A 66 9.23 4.85 1.44
N LEU A 67 8.57 5.73 0.69
CA LEU A 67 7.30 5.42 0.02
C LEU A 67 7.49 4.48 -1.20
N LEU A 68 8.71 4.36 -1.74
CA LEU A 68 8.98 3.43 -2.83
C LEU A 68 9.00 2.01 -2.28
N CYS A 69 8.11 1.14 -2.79
CA CYS A 69 7.94 -0.21 -2.27
C CYS A 69 9.21 -1.07 -2.32
N HIS A 70 10.08 -0.86 -3.31
CA HIS A 70 11.34 -1.59 -3.45
C HIS A 70 12.54 -0.92 -2.75
N PHE A 71 12.33 0.18 -2.04
CA PHE A 71 13.38 0.84 -1.27
C PHE A 71 14.07 -0.12 -0.29
N PHE A 72 13.31 -1.06 0.26
CA PHE A 72 13.76 -2.06 1.23
C PHE A 72 14.29 -3.35 0.58
N GLY A 73 14.40 -3.39 -0.74
CA GLY A 73 14.85 -4.56 -1.51
C GLY A 73 13.69 -5.32 -2.19
N ASN A 74 14.02 -6.11 -3.21
CA ASN A 74 13.00 -6.78 -4.02
C ASN A 74 12.14 -7.77 -3.22
N ASN A 75 12.73 -8.52 -2.31
CA ASN A 75 12.02 -9.54 -1.51
C ASN A 75 11.07 -8.94 -0.45
N GLU A 76 11.15 -7.63 -0.20
CA GLU A 76 10.32 -6.94 0.79
C GLU A 76 9.34 -5.95 0.17
N SER A 77 9.38 -5.79 -1.15
CA SER A 77 8.55 -4.80 -1.85
C SER A 77 7.06 -5.02 -1.64
N PHE A 78 6.59 -6.27 -1.51
CA PHE A 78 5.20 -6.62 -1.23
C PHE A 78 4.78 -6.33 0.22
N ALA A 79 5.69 -6.09 1.13
CA ALA A 79 5.45 -5.71 2.52
C ALA A 79 5.95 -4.28 2.85
N GLY A 80 6.19 -3.46 1.85
CA GLY A 80 6.52 -2.04 2.04
C GLY A 80 5.39 -1.27 2.74
N PRO A 81 5.69 -0.12 3.36
CA PRO A 81 4.69 0.64 4.13
C PRO A 81 3.43 0.98 3.36
N ILE A 82 3.54 1.25 2.06
CA ILE A 82 2.40 1.62 1.21
C ILE A 82 1.67 0.41 0.61
N ASN A 83 2.28 -0.77 0.62
CA ASN A 83 1.73 -1.93 -0.06
C ASN A 83 0.84 -2.74 0.88
N ASN A 84 -0.46 -2.67 0.68
CA ASN A 84 -1.47 -3.29 1.53
C ASN A 84 -2.27 -4.41 0.83
N TRP A 85 -1.91 -4.81 -0.40
CA TRP A 85 -2.62 -5.88 -1.08
C TRP A 85 -2.59 -7.23 -0.33
N VAL A 86 -1.54 -7.49 0.43
CA VAL A 86 -1.45 -8.68 1.30
C VAL A 86 -2.55 -8.72 2.36
N PHE A 87 -3.14 -7.57 2.73
CA PHE A 87 -4.30 -7.51 3.62
C PHE A 87 -5.63 -7.71 2.89
N ASP A 88 -5.71 -7.46 1.59
CA ASP A 88 -6.86 -7.92 0.80
C ASP A 88 -6.87 -9.46 0.68
N VAL A 89 -5.70 -10.11 0.56
CA VAL A 89 -5.58 -11.58 0.64
C VAL A 89 -6.09 -12.13 1.98
N ARG A 90 -6.02 -11.34 3.03
CA ARG A 90 -6.58 -11.67 4.34
C ARG A 90 -8.11 -11.53 4.41
N SER A 91 -8.73 -10.94 3.40
CA SER A 91 -10.17 -10.65 3.34
C SER A 91 -10.92 -11.62 2.42
N ASP A 92 -12.24 -11.40 2.29
CA ASP A 92 -13.11 -12.11 1.36
C ASP A 92 -12.99 -11.62 -0.10
N ASP A 93 -12.06 -10.70 -0.40
CA ASP A 93 -11.88 -10.15 -1.74
C ASP A 93 -10.79 -10.85 -2.55
N ALA A 94 -9.77 -11.45 -1.91
CA ALA A 94 -8.65 -11.95 -2.68
C ALA A 94 -8.10 -13.29 -2.17
N LEU A 95 -7.51 -14.04 -3.11
CA LEU A 95 -6.74 -15.25 -2.90
C LEU A 95 -5.25 -14.93 -3.04
N LYS A 96 -4.41 -15.74 -2.41
CA LYS A 96 -2.96 -15.59 -2.50
C LYS A 96 -2.46 -15.75 -3.94
N GLY A 97 -2.89 -16.78 -4.64
CA GLY A 97 -2.39 -17.10 -5.99
C GLY A 97 -1.02 -17.79 -5.98
N GLY A 98 -0.29 -17.66 -7.09
CA GLY A 98 1.00 -18.32 -7.32
C GLY A 98 0.87 -19.80 -7.67
N ASP A 99 1.94 -20.59 -7.45
CA ASP A 99 2.00 -21.99 -7.86
C ASP A 99 1.35 -22.97 -6.85
N GLY A 100 1.17 -22.55 -5.61
CA GLY A 100 0.56 -23.38 -4.56
C GLY A 100 0.78 -22.81 -3.18
N VAL A 101 0.21 -23.46 -2.17
CA VAL A 101 0.20 -22.99 -0.77
C VAL A 101 1.59 -22.85 -0.14
N THR A 102 2.58 -23.60 -0.63
CA THR A 102 3.95 -23.58 -0.12
C THR A 102 4.81 -22.47 -0.72
N MET A 103 4.41 -21.94 -1.88
CA MET A 103 5.07 -20.77 -2.45
C MET A 103 4.65 -19.55 -1.65
N GLU A 104 5.61 -18.80 -1.10
CA GLU A 104 5.34 -17.67 -0.22
C GLU A 104 4.36 -18.07 0.93
N ALA A 105 4.74 -19.11 1.70
CA ALA A 105 3.87 -19.74 2.70
C ALA A 105 3.35 -18.75 3.77
N TYR A 106 4.09 -17.70 4.07
CA TYR A 106 3.66 -16.64 4.97
C TYR A 106 2.46 -15.82 4.43
N MET A 107 2.32 -15.69 3.10
CA MET A 107 1.10 -15.11 2.51
C MET A 107 -0.09 -16.07 2.64
N HIS A 108 0.16 -17.38 2.56
CA HIS A 108 -0.87 -18.37 2.80
C HIS A 108 -1.36 -18.34 4.25
N GLN A 109 -0.49 -18.09 5.24
CA GLN A 109 -0.92 -17.85 6.61
C GLN A 109 -1.89 -16.66 6.72
N MET A 110 -1.66 -15.59 5.94
CA MET A 110 -2.58 -14.45 5.88
C MET A 110 -3.94 -14.85 5.30
N GLU A 111 -3.92 -15.62 4.18
CA GLU A 111 -5.09 -16.07 3.44
C GLU A 111 -6.05 -16.91 4.32
N VAL A 112 -5.51 -17.83 5.11
CA VAL A 112 -6.32 -18.76 5.93
C VAL A 112 -6.51 -18.31 7.37
N GLY A 113 -6.09 -17.08 7.72
CA GLY A 113 -6.25 -16.53 9.07
C GLY A 113 -5.34 -17.14 10.15
N ASN A 114 -4.36 -17.97 9.77
CA ASN A 114 -3.45 -18.64 10.72
C ASN A 114 -2.07 -17.94 10.78
N ILE A 115 -2.07 -16.69 11.19
CA ILE A 115 -0.90 -15.82 11.16
C ILE A 115 -0.02 -16.06 12.39
N GLN A 116 1.20 -16.52 12.18
CA GLN A 116 2.18 -16.76 13.23
C GLN A 116 3.11 -15.55 13.46
N SER A 117 3.72 -15.45 14.65
CA SER A 117 4.63 -14.36 14.97
C SER A 117 5.95 -14.39 14.19
N ASP A 118 6.31 -15.51 13.57
CA ASP A 118 7.46 -15.66 12.68
C ASP A 118 7.15 -15.33 11.21
N ASN A 119 5.96 -14.81 10.93
CA ASN A 119 5.55 -14.40 9.60
C ASN A 119 6.41 -13.24 9.08
N ASP A 120 7.10 -13.46 7.95
CA ASP A 120 8.04 -12.49 7.38
C ASP A 120 7.36 -11.19 6.94
N ILE A 121 6.12 -11.24 6.43
CA ILE A 121 5.36 -10.02 6.07
C ILE A 121 5.23 -9.08 7.27
N LEU A 122 4.92 -9.63 8.44
CA LEU A 122 4.74 -8.82 9.65
C LEU A 122 6.05 -8.19 10.09
N ASN A 123 7.16 -8.96 10.04
CA ASN A 123 8.48 -8.46 10.38
C ASN A 123 8.93 -7.36 9.41
N PHE A 124 8.69 -7.52 8.11
CA PHE A 124 8.98 -6.50 7.10
C PHE A 124 8.13 -5.25 7.29
N LYS A 125 6.80 -5.41 7.50
CA LYS A 125 5.91 -4.28 7.79
C LYS A 125 6.36 -3.50 9.03
N TRP A 126 6.68 -4.19 10.12
CA TRP A 126 7.17 -3.56 11.35
C TRP A 126 8.46 -2.79 11.10
N ARG A 127 9.48 -3.47 10.59
CA ARG A 127 10.79 -2.89 10.35
C ARG A 127 10.73 -1.72 9.37
N ASN A 128 10.02 -1.87 8.26
CA ASN A 128 9.96 -0.86 7.22
C ASN A 128 9.20 0.39 7.67
N ASN A 129 8.11 0.24 8.42
CA ASN A 129 7.40 1.37 9.01
C ASN A 129 8.29 2.13 10.02
N TYR A 130 8.96 1.43 10.94
CA TYR A 130 9.84 2.10 11.91
C TYR A 130 11.07 2.74 11.28
N TYR A 131 11.64 2.13 10.27
CA TYR A 131 12.70 2.76 9.49
C TYR A 131 12.23 4.08 8.87
N SER A 132 11.04 4.09 8.31
CA SER A 132 10.43 5.29 7.72
C SER A 132 10.12 6.36 8.76
N ILE A 133 9.56 5.96 9.91
CA ILE A 133 9.30 6.85 11.05
C ILE A 133 10.60 7.50 11.55
N SER A 134 11.67 6.70 11.71
CA SER A 134 12.97 7.20 12.14
C SER A 134 13.56 8.21 11.17
N ARG A 135 13.38 8.00 9.85
CA ARG A 135 13.78 8.99 8.84
C ARG A 135 12.99 10.29 8.94
N CYS A 136 11.69 10.21 9.18
CA CYS A 136 10.86 11.41 9.40
C CYS A 136 11.35 12.18 10.64
N ASN A 137 11.57 11.49 11.77
CA ASN A 137 12.06 12.11 13.00
C ASN A 137 13.44 12.74 12.82
N THR A 138 14.34 12.07 12.10
CA THR A 138 15.68 12.59 11.78
C THR A 138 15.58 13.83 10.89
N ALA A 139 14.74 13.82 9.86
CA ALA A 139 14.52 14.98 9.00
C ALA A 139 13.91 16.17 9.75
N ILE A 140 12.95 15.93 10.66
CA ILE A 140 12.37 16.99 11.50
C ILE A 140 13.46 17.63 12.38
N LYS A 141 14.30 16.83 13.05
CA LYS A 141 15.42 17.34 13.86
C LYS A 141 16.39 18.17 13.02
N ALA A 142 16.79 17.67 11.85
CA ALA A 142 17.73 18.32 10.95
C ALA A 142 17.19 19.68 10.44
N VAL A 143 15.97 19.69 9.92
CA VAL A 143 15.30 20.91 9.43
C VAL A 143 15.12 21.92 10.57
N SER A 144 14.67 21.48 11.75
CA SER A 144 14.49 22.36 12.91
C SER A 144 15.78 23.00 13.38
N GLY A 145 16.91 22.28 13.33
CA GLY A 145 18.23 22.72 13.76
C GLY A 145 19.00 23.56 12.72
N SER A 146 18.61 23.55 11.46
CA SER A 146 19.32 24.28 10.40
C SER A 146 19.23 25.80 10.62
N ALA A 147 20.37 26.49 10.52
CA ALA A 147 20.42 27.95 10.57
C ALA A 147 20.21 28.60 9.20
N ALA A 148 20.28 27.82 8.15
CA ALA A 148 20.30 28.26 6.77
C ALA A 148 18.92 28.17 6.11
N ILE A 149 18.01 27.24 6.53
CA ILE A 149 16.64 27.16 6.04
C ILE A 149 15.80 28.29 6.65
N SER A 150 15.02 28.99 5.83
CA SER A 150 14.11 30.02 6.33
C SER A 150 13.04 29.42 7.27
N ASP A 151 12.59 30.18 8.27
CA ASP A 151 11.55 29.70 9.19
C ASP A 151 10.25 29.31 8.47
N ALA A 152 9.92 29.98 7.36
CA ALA A 152 8.76 29.65 6.55
C ALA A 152 8.91 28.29 5.85
N ASP A 153 10.10 27.98 5.30
CA ASP A 153 10.37 26.70 4.65
C ASP A 153 10.46 25.57 5.67
N LYS A 154 11.06 25.83 6.85
CA LYS A 154 11.08 24.85 7.96
C LYS A 154 9.67 24.39 8.33
N VAL A 155 8.74 25.33 8.50
CA VAL A 155 7.35 25.01 8.85
C VAL A 155 6.71 24.06 7.84
N VAL A 156 6.92 24.30 6.54
CA VAL A 156 6.38 23.44 5.48
C VAL A 156 7.07 22.07 5.46
N MET A 157 8.40 22.03 5.52
CA MET A 157 9.16 20.77 5.50
C MET A 157 8.83 19.87 6.69
N ILE A 158 8.73 20.45 7.89
CA ILE A 158 8.33 19.72 9.10
C ILE A 158 6.91 19.17 8.97
N ALA A 159 5.99 19.96 8.42
CA ALA A 159 4.61 19.54 8.18
C ALA A 159 4.52 18.36 7.20
N GLU A 160 5.35 18.33 6.16
CA GLU A 160 5.44 17.18 5.26
C GLU A 160 5.91 15.92 6.00
N MET A 161 6.95 16.05 6.84
CA MET A 161 7.47 14.91 7.61
C MET A 161 6.48 14.43 8.68
N LYS A 162 5.76 15.33 9.34
CA LYS A 162 4.66 14.97 10.24
C LYS A 162 3.55 14.22 9.50
N THR A 163 3.18 14.67 8.30
CA THR A 163 2.17 13.98 7.46
C THR A 163 2.63 12.55 7.12
N LEU A 164 3.90 12.39 6.73
CA LEU A 164 4.47 11.11 6.37
C LEU A 164 4.59 10.17 7.59
N ARG A 165 5.06 10.69 8.73
CA ARG A 165 5.13 9.95 10.00
C ARG A 165 3.76 9.46 10.45
N ALA A 166 2.76 10.33 10.39
CA ALA A 166 1.38 10.00 10.72
C ALA A 166 0.83 8.87 9.84
N TYR A 167 1.16 8.88 8.53
CA TYR A 167 0.79 7.80 7.62
C TYR A 167 1.38 6.45 8.05
N TYR A 168 2.67 6.40 8.39
CA TYR A 168 3.33 5.16 8.84
C TYR A 168 2.82 4.67 10.18
N TYR A 169 2.60 5.55 11.15
CA TYR A 169 1.98 5.17 12.42
C TYR A 169 0.54 4.72 12.26
N PHE A 170 -0.20 5.29 11.32
CA PHE A 170 -1.55 4.81 11.01
C PHE A 170 -1.54 3.41 10.39
N ASP A 171 -0.55 3.09 9.55
CA ASP A 171 -0.38 1.72 9.04
C ASP A 171 -0.08 0.74 10.20
N MET A 172 0.84 1.07 11.11
CA MET A 172 1.09 0.30 12.33
C MET A 172 -0.16 0.12 13.20
N TYR A 173 -0.92 1.20 13.38
CA TYR A 173 -2.14 1.20 14.18
C TYR A 173 -3.22 0.24 13.66
N ARG A 174 -3.34 0.12 12.34
CA ARG A 174 -4.32 -0.80 11.71
C ARG A 174 -3.90 -2.27 11.78
N ILE A 175 -2.60 -2.52 11.81
CA ILE A 175 -2.02 -3.88 11.71
C ILE A 175 -1.80 -4.49 13.09
N PHE A 176 -1.22 -3.73 14.03
CA PHE A 176 -0.77 -4.24 15.33
C PHE A 176 -1.61 -3.68 16.49
N LYS A 177 -1.93 -4.53 17.47
CA LYS A 177 -2.68 -4.14 18.66
C LYS A 177 -1.85 -3.24 19.59
N LYS A 178 -0.57 -3.58 19.75
CA LYS A 178 0.42 -2.86 20.56
C LYS A 178 1.67 -2.60 19.74
N PHE A 179 2.26 -1.44 19.90
CA PHE A 179 3.53 -1.05 19.27
C PHE A 179 4.05 0.23 19.93
N PRO A 180 5.38 0.44 20.05
CA PRO A 180 5.91 1.65 20.64
C PRO A 180 5.65 2.88 19.76
N TYR A 181 5.29 4.00 20.40
CA TYR A 181 5.22 5.30 19.75
C TYR A 181 6.38 6.19 20.24
N PHE A 182 7.04 6.86 19.31
CA PHE A 182 8.05 7.86 19.59
C PHE A 182 8.13 8.91 18.47
N ASP A 183 8.39 10.13 18.83
CA ASP A 183 8.59 11.26 17.91
C ASP A 183 10.06 11.72 17.91
N GLU A 184 10.32 12.88 17.30
CA GLU A 184 11.64 13.49 17.19
C GLU A 184 12.24 13.94 18.54
N THR A 185 11.46 14.04 19.60
CA THR A 185 11.91 14.48 20.93
C THR A 185 12.55 13.35 21.73
N VAL A 186 12.23 12.09 21.38
CA VAL A 186 12.76 10.92 22.08
C VAL A 186 14.23 10.72 21.73
N VAL A 187 15.09 10.65 22.77
CA VAL A 187 16.55 10.52 22.64
C VAL A 187 16.94 9.08 22.30
N ASP A 188 16.33 8.11 22.97
CA ASP A 188 16.60 6.68 22.79
C ASP A 188 15.31 5.91 22.47
N PRO A 189 14.95 5.76 21.20
CA PRO A 189 13.78 4.99 20.79
C PRO A 189 13.84 3.51 21.17
N SER A 190 15.03 2.95 21.42
CA SER A 190 15.18 1.54 21.80
C SER A 190 14.67 1.23 23.22
N SER A 191 14.42 2.25 24.02
CA SER A 191 13.87 2.13 25.37
C SER A 191 12.33 2.24 25.43
N CYS A 192 11.68 2.58 24.30
CA CYS A 192 10.23 2.78 24.25
C CYS A 192 9.47 1.45 24.41
N ARG A 193 8.40 1.49 25.18
CA ARG A 193 7.55 0.34 25.44
C ARG A 193 6.37 0.28 24.46
N ALA A 194 5.95 -0.92 24.10
CA ALA A 194 4.79 -1.10 23.24
C ALA A 194 3.44 -0.78 23.93
N ASP A 195 3.42 -0.70 25.25
CA ASP A 195 2.25 -0.39 26.08
C ASP A 195 2.35 0.97 26.81
N GLU A 196 3.30 1.83 26.40
CA GLU A 196 3.50 3.15 27.02
C GLU A 196 2.29 4.08 26.81
N TYR A 197 1.70 4.01 25.64
CA TYR A 197 0.51 4.79 25.25
C TYR A 197 -0.66 3.90 24.90
N SER A 198 -1.85 4.31 25.28
CA SER A 198 -3.08 3.63 24.84
C SER A 198 -3.32 3.85 23.34
N ARG A 199 -4.15 3.01 22.74
CA ARG A 199 -4.52 3.17 21.32
C ARG A 199 -5.21 4.51 21.05
N GLU A 200 -5.99 5.02 22.01
CA GLU A 200 -6.67 6.32 21.96
C GLU A 200 -5.66 7.47 21.98
N GLN A 201 -4.60 7.34 22.76
CA GLN A 201 -3.51 8.34 22.77
C GLN A 201 -2.73 8.31 21.46
N ILE A 202 -2.36 7.13 20.96
CA ILE A 202 -1.61 7.00 19.72
C ILE A 202 -2.38 7.57 18.53
N ILE A 203 -3.69 7.26 18.43
CA ILE A 203 -4.49 7.80 17.32
C ILE A 203 -4.63 9.32 17.39
N GLU A 204 -4.67 9.89 18.60
CA GLU A 204 -4.69 11.33 18.77
C GLU A 204 -3.36 11.99 18.39
N PHE A 205 -2.22 11.37 18.68
CA PHE A 205 -0.91 11.83 18.19
C PHE A 205 -0.84 11.83 16.66
N ILE A 206 -1.34 10.77 16.01
CA ILE A 206 -1.44 10.67 14.55
C ILE A 206 -2.31 11.80 13.98
N LYS A 207 -3.48 12.02 14.58
CA LYS A 207 -4.39 13.10 14.17
C LYS A 207 -3.77 14.48 14.40
N GLN A 208 -3.03 14.67 15.50
CA GLN A 208 -2.39 15.94 15.80
C GLN A 208 -1.32 16.31 14.78
N ASP A 209 -0.43 15.37 14.41
CA ASP A 209 0.54 15.58 13.34
C ASP A 209 -0.13 16.03 12.02
N LEU A 210 -1.26 15.41 11.68
CA LEU A 210 -2.02 15.74 10.47
C LEU A 210 -2.75 17.08 10.56
N ARG A 211 -3.31 17.44 11.73
CA ARG A 211 -3.95 18.75 11.95
C ARG A 211 -2.92 19.89 11.86
N ASP A 212 -1.76 19.70 12.49
CA ASP A 212 -0.66 20.67 12.41
C ASP A 212 -0.24 20.88 10.95
N ALA A 213 -0.06 19.78 10.22
CA ALA A 213 0.37 19.81 8.84
C ALA A 213 -0.69 20.46 7.91
N TYR A 214 -1.94 20.07 8.06
CA TYR A 214 -3.06 20.59 7.27
C TYR A 214 -3.16 22.12 7.32
N GLN A 215 -2.88 22.73 8.47
CA GLN A 215 -2.99 24.18 8.66
C GLN A 215 -1.89 24.97 7.93
N VAL A 216 -0.71 24.40 7.79
CA VAL A 216 0.48 25.13 7.30
C VAL A 216 0.94 24.71 5.90
N LEU A 217 0.63 23.51 5.46
CA LEU A 217 0.97 23.04 4.13
C LEU A 217 0.31 23.92 3.05
N PRO A 218 1.02 24.25 1.97
CA PRO A 218 0.45 25.03 0.87
C PRO A 218 -0.59 24.21 0.09
N ALA A 219 -1.45 24.90 -0.66
CA ALA A 219 -2.44 24.28 -1.53
C ALA A 219 -1.82 23.55 -2.75
N ALA A 220 -0.60 23.92 -3.12
CA ALA A 220 0.20 23.27 -4.15
C ALA A 220 1.68 23.36 -3.77
N GLN A 221 2.44 22.32 -4.10
CA GLN A 221 3.89 22.27 -3.96
C GLN A 221 4.58 22.56 -5.30
N ALA A 222 5.81 23.06 -5.25
CA ALA A 222 6.60 23.31 -6.46
C ALA A 222 7.01 22.01 -7.17
N GLN A 223 7.21 20.92 -6.40
CA GLN A 223 7.56 19.61 -6.91
C GLN A 223 6.35 18.66 -6.84
N VAL A 224 6.09 17.97 -7.93
CA VAL A 224 5.06 16.94 -8.01
C VAL A 224 5.39 15.80 -7.05
N GLY A 225 4.37 15.27 -6.37
CA GLY A 225 4.51 14.19 -5.40
C GLY A 225 4.79 14.65 -3.97
N ARG A 226 5.13 15.92 -3.73
CA ARG A 226 5.24 16.47 -2.38
C ARG A 226 3.85 16.75 -1.79
N PHE A 227 3.71 16.54 -0.49
CA PHE A 227 2.44 16.64 0.19
C PHE A 227 1.98 18.10 0.31
N ASN A 228 0.73 18.31 -0.01
CA ASN A 228 0.02 19.57 0.16
C ASN A 228 -1.06 19.43 1.23
N LYS A 229 -1.74 20.52 1.57
CA LYS A 229 -2.77 20.53 2.61
C LYS A 229 -3.95 19.57 2.35
N TYR A 230 -4.26 19.28 1.10
CA TYR A 230 -5.35 18.37 0.74
C TYR A 230 -4.95 16.90 0.95
N VAL A 231 -3.68 16.58 0.76
CA VAL A 231 -3.14 15.25 1.11
C VAL A 231 -3.24 15.02 2.62
N ALA A 232 -2.79 16.00 3.43
CA ALA A 232 -2.91 15.91 4.90
C ALA A 232 -4.37 15.77 5.35
N ALA A 233 -5.28 16.57 4.78
CA ALA A 233 -6.71 16.49 5.05
C ALA A 233 -7.32 15.13 4.64
N ALA A 234 -6.95 14.60 3.48
CA ALA A 234 -7.45 13.30 3.01
C ALA A 234 -6.96 12.13 3.88
N ILE A 235 -5.70 12.16 4.34
CA ILE A 235 -5.19 11.17 5.30
C ILE A 235 -5.93 11.31 6.62
N LEU A 236 -6.14 12.53 7.12
CA LEU A 236 -6.88 12.78 8.37
C LEU A 236 -8.33 12.29 8.28
N ALA A 237 -8.99 12.51 7.14
CA ALA A 237 -10.32 11.95 6.88
C ALA A 237 -10.32 10.41 6.93
N ARG A 238 -9.30 9.75 6.38
CA ARG A 238 -9.16 8.29 6.41
C ARG A 238 -8.87 7.78 7.83
N VAL A 239 -8.04 8.46 8.61
CA VAL A 239 -7.80 8.16 10.03
C VAL A 239 -9.09 8.30 10.84
N ALA A 240 -9.83 9.40 10.63
CA ALA A 240 -11.12 9.65 11.27
C ALA A 240 -12.17 8.59 10.86
N LEU A 241 -12.20 8.17 9.60
CA LEU A 241 -13.07 7.10 9.09
C LEU A 241 -12.82 5.79 9.84
N PHE A 242 -11.54 5.41 10.01
CA PHE A 242 -11.17 4.18 10.70
C PHE A 242 -11.58 4.19 12.19
N THR A 243 -11.64 5.35 12.79
CA THR A 243 -12.06 5.54 14.19
C THR A 243 -13.51 5.98 14.36
N SER A 244 -14.31 5.93 13.29
CA SER A 244 -15.73 6.32 13.29
C SER A 244 -15.98 7.75 13.80
N SER A 245 -15.00 8.64 13.63
CA SER A 245 -15.12 10.07 13.98
C SER A 245 -15.84 10.82 12.85
N TRP A 246 -17.14 10.57 12.66
CA TRP A 246 -17.90 10.93 11.47
C TRP A 246 -17.91 12.43 11.16
N SER A 247 -17.95 13.30 12.17
CA SER A 247 -17.88 14.75 11.97
C SER A 247 -16.53 15.19 11.40
N GLU A 248 -15.43 14.60 11.84
CA GLU A 248 -14.10 14.88 11.28
C GLU A 248 -13.98 14.35 9.83
N VAL A 249 -14.56 13.17 9.56
CA VAL A 249 -14.60 12.65 8.17
C VAL A 249 -15.35 13.61 7.26
N GLU A 250 -16.54 14.07 7.66
CA GLU A 250 -17.36 15.04 6.90
C GLU A 250 -16.58 16.33 6.66
N GLU A 251 -15.91 16.86 7.69
CA GLU A 251 -15.12 18.09 7.62
C GLU A 251 -13.96 17.96 6.63
N TYR A 252 -13.06 17.00 6.85
CA TYR A 252 -11.83 16.92 6.08
C TYR A 252 -12.01 16.36 4.66
N ALA A 253 -12.87 15.37 4.47
CA ALA A 253 -13.24 14.92 3.12
C ALA A 253 -14.03 16.03 2.39
N GLY A 254 -14.94 16.71 3.08
CA GLY A 254 -15.64 17.86 2.55
C GLY A 254 -14.72 19.01 2.13
N TYR A 255 -13.67 19.27 2.90
CA TYR A 255 -12.66 20.27 2.57
C TYR A 255 -11.91 19.92 1.25
N VAL A 256 -11.53 18.66 1.07
CA VAL A 256 -10.88 18.21 -0.16
C VAL A 256 -11.84 18.37 -1.35
N ILE A 257 -13.09 17.93 -1.23
CA ILE A 257 -14.12 18.05 -2.27
C ILE A 257 -14.40 19.52 -2.63
N ALA A 258 -14.59 20.37 -1.63
CA ALA A 258 -14.90 21.79 -1.81
C ALA A 258 -13.74 22.58 -2.45
N SER A 259 -12.54 22.04 -2.48
CA SER A 259 -11.38 22.67 -3.12
C SER A 259 -11.55 22.84 -4.64
N GLY A 260 -12.38 21.99 -5.26
CA GLY A 260 -12.54 21.91 -6.72
C GLY A 260 -11.25 21.53 -7.47
N LYS A 261 -10.27 20.97 -6.75
CA LYS A 261 -8.94 20.64 -7.29
C LYS A 261 -8.87 19.23 -7.86
N TYR A 262 -9.78 18.39 -7.44
CA TYR A 262 -9.85 16.98 -7.81
C TYR A 262 -11.22 16.68 -8.41
N GLU A 263 -11.23 15.74 -9.33
CA GLU A 263 -12.45 15.23 -9.98
C GLU A 263 -12.28 13.74 -10.31
N LEU A 264 -13.36 13.05 -10.63
CA LEU A 264 -13.26 11.65 -11.07
C LEU A 264 -12.52 11.58 -12.41
N TYR A 265 -11.74 10.51 -12.61
CA TYR A 265 -11.22 10.24 -13.96
C TYR A 265 -12.37 10.19 -14.97
N PRO A 266 -12.16 10.69 -16.19
CA PRO A 266 -13.20 10.62 -17.24
C PRO A 266 -13.69 9.21 -17.49
N ASN A 267 -12.78 8.23 -17.45
CA ASN A 267 -13.12 6.81 -17.50
C ASN A 267 -12.46 6.08 -16.35
N PHE A 268 -13.10 4.98 -15.89
CA PHE A 268 -12.63 4.23 -14.73
C PHE A 268 -11.16 3.78 -14.83
N LEU A 269 -10.77 3.21 -15.99
CA LEU A 269 -9.40 2.71 -16.18
C LEU A 269 -8.36 3.76 -16.57
N ASP A 270 -8.70 5.05 -16.59
CA ASP A 270 -7.69 6.10 -16.76
C ASP A 270 -6.67 6.09 -15.61
N MET A 271 -7.06 5.55 -14.43
CA MET A 271 -6.14 5.30 -13.31
C MET A 271 -4.99 4.33 -13.64
N SER A 272 -5.14 3.51 -14.67
CA SER A 272 -4.13 2.53 -15.11
C SER A 272 -3.22 3.05 -16.23
N LYS A 273 -3.35 4.34 -16.58
CA LYS A 273 -2.58 4.97 -17.65
C LYS A 273 -1.56 5.94 -17.07
N PRO A 274 -0.26 5.75 -17.30
CA PRO A 274 0.77 6.68 -16.83
C PRO A 274 0.60 8.12 -17.31
N GLU A 275 -0.09 8.32 -18.45
CA GLU A 275 -0.44 9.64 -18.99
C GLU A 275 -1.38 10.43 -18.07
N PHE A 276 -2.09 9.75 -17.18
CA PHE A 276 -3.00 10.34 -16.19
C PHE A 276 -2.37 10.47 -14.80
N ASN A 277 -1.09 10.15 -14.64
CA ASN A 277 -0.38 10.38 -13.38
C ASN A 277 -0.52 11.83 -12.92
N ASN A 278 -0.83 12.04 -11.65
CA ASN A 278 -0.98 13.34 -11.01
C ASN A 278 -2.13 14.23 -11.54
N LEU A 279 -3.09 13.63 -12.26
CA LEU A 279 -4.27 14.32 -12.79
C LEU A 279 -5.54 13.81 -12.09
N TYR A 280 -6.62 14.57 -12.21
CA TYR A 280 -7.99 14.23 -11.80
C TYR A 280 -8.11 13.65 -10.38
N GLU A 281 -8.21 12.33 -10.22
CA GLU A 281 -8.42 11.66 -8.93
C GLU A 281 -7.14 11.55 -8.07
N ALA A 282 -5.99 11.97 -8.57
CA ALA A 282 -4.71 11.79 -7.91
C ALA A 282 -4.54 12.69 -6.68
N VAL A 283 -5.19 12.36 -5.57
CA VAL A 283 -5.06 13.12 -4.31
C VAL A 283 -3.70 12.86 -3.70
N MET A 284 -3.28 11.58 -3.59
CA MET A 284 -1.97 11.19 -3.10
C MET A 284 -1.43 10.05 -3.95
N GLN A 285 -0.36 10.32 -4.71
CA GLN A 285 0.32 9.35 -5.55
C GLN A 285 1.80 9.25 -5.24
N ILE A 286 2.31 8.02 -5.22
CA ILE A 286 3.74 7.73 -5.14
C ILE A 286 4.30 7.80 -6.55
N GLN A 287 5.37 8.57 -6.72
CA GLN A 287 5.95 8.88 -8.02
C GLN A 287 6.88 7.77 -8.50
N PHE A 288 6.62 7.23 -9.69
CA PHE A 288 7.45 6.24 -10.35
C PHE A 288 7.90 6.73 -11.73
N SER A 289 9.06 6.22 -12.19
CA SER A 289 9.63 6.59 -13.48
C SER A 289 10.26 5.37 -14.14
N SER A 290 9.99 5.19 -15.42
CA SER A 290 10.67 4.20 -16.27
C SER A 290 11.83 4.80 -17.08
N ALA A 291 12.16 6.07 -16.84
CA ALA A 291 13.14 6.80 -17.66
C ALA A 291 14.60 6.53 -17.27
N ASN A 292 14.91 6.35 -15.98
CA ASN A 292 16.28 6.43 -15.48
C ASN A 292 16.81 5.08 -14.95
N ALA A 293 16.34 4.61 -13.82
CA ALA A 293 16.90 3.44 -13.16
C ALA A 293 15.81 2.44 -12.77
N PRO A 294 16.12 1.12 -12.73
CA PRO A 294 15.19 0.11 -12.25
C PRO A 294 14.58 0.44 -10.88
N SER A 295 15.36 1.04 -9.98
CA SER A 295 14.92 1.46 -8.65
C SER A 295 13.79 2.51 -8.64
N GLN A 296 13.44 3.07 -9.79
CA GLN A 296 12.37 4.06 -9.91
C GLN A 296 11.08 3.50 -10.51
N TYR A 297 11.04 2.21 -10.85
CA TYR A 297 9.85 1.58 -11.40
C TYR A 297 8.84 1.22 -10.30
N ASN A 298 7.58 1.14 -10.71
CA ASN A 298 6.52 0.67 -9.81
C ASN A 298 6.62 -0.85 -9.63
N TYR A 299 6.99 -1.26 -8.42
CA TYR A 299 7.05 -2.66 -8.00
C TYR A 299 5.94 -3.04 -7.02
N ASN A 300 4.94 -2.17 -6.80
CA ASN A 300 3.84 -2.47 -5.87
C ASN A 300 3.06 -3.74 -6.26
N ASN A 301 3.14 -4.11 -7.55
CA ASN A 301 2.54 -5.30 -8.10
C ASN A 301 3.55 -6.42 -8.37
N CYS A 302 4.73 -6.32 -7.77
CA CYS A 302 5.69 -7.40 -7.73
C CYS A 302 4.99 -8.71 -7.34
N LEU A 303 5.20 -9.78 -8.07
CA LEU A 303 4.57 -11.08 -7.97
C LEU A 303 3.11 -11.18 -8.52
N ASN A 304 2.38 -10.08 -8.67
CA ASN A 304 0.96 -10.08 -9.03
C ASN A 304 0.70 -10.10 -10.54
N CYS A 305 1.75 -9.94 -11.35
CA CYS A 305 1.63 -9.98 -12.80
C CYS A 305 1.15 -11.36 -13.26
N THR A 306 0.29 -11.37 -14.26
CA THR A 306 -0.28 -12.59 -14.82
C THR A 306 0.80 -13.55 -15.32
N TRP A 307 0.58 -14.82 -15.13
CA TRP A 307 1.35 -15.89 -15.75
C TRP A 307 0.92 -16.04 -17.20
N SER A 308 1.69 -15.55 -18.16
CA SER A 308 1.28 -15.67 -19.56
C SER A 308 2.37 -16.30 -20.42
N GLU A 309 1.95 -17.17 -21.34
CA GLU A 309 2.86 -17.77 -22.35
C GLU A 309 3.50 -16.70 -23.26
N GLY A 310 2.89 -15.53 -23.39
CA GLY A 310 3.36 -14.44 -24.25
C GLY A 310 4.26 -13.43 -23.54
N ASN A 311 4.50 -13.56 -22.23
CA ASN A 311 5.27 -12.61 -21.44
C ASN A 311 4.87 -11.13 -21.65
N LEU A 312 3.57 -10.85 -21.70
CA LEU A 312 3.06 -9.50 -21.96
C LEU A 312 3.68 -8.46 -21.01
N TYR A 313 3.90 -8.84 -19.75
CA TYR A 313 4.50 -7.98 -18.72
C TYR A 313 5.83 -8.52 -18.19
N GLY A 314 6.38 -9.59 -18.76
CA GLY A 314 7.48 -10.36 -18.21
C GLY A 314 6.99 -11.62 -17.50
N ASN A 315 7.86 -12.28 -16.72
CA ASN A 315 7.46 -13.46 -15.95
C ASN A 315 6.67 -13.03 -14.72
N GLY A 316 5.35 -13.11 -14.78
CA GLY A 316 4.49 -12.93 -13.61
C GLY A 316 4.41 -14.20 -12.77
N ASP A 317 4.10 -14.06 -11.50
CA ASP A 317 3.88 -15.16 -10.57
C ASP A 317 2.40 -15.39 -10.25
N ASP A 318 1.52 -14.52 -10.76
CA ASP A 318 0.07 -14.60 -10.64
C ASP A 318 -0.42 -14.69 -9.18
N PHE A 319 0.16 -13.85 -8.32
CA PHE A 319 -0.33 -13.64 -6.96
C PHE A 319 -1.47 -12.62 -6.94
N TYR A 320 -2.14 -12.48 -5.81
CA TYR A 320 -3.20 -11.51 -5.56
C TYR A 320 -4.34 -11.63 -6.57
N LEU A 321 -4.93 -12.80 -6.62
CA LEU A 321 -6.10 -13.08 -7.45
C LEU A 321 -7.37 -12.68 -6.71
N ALA A 322 -8.39 -12.24 -7.46
CA ALA A 322 -9.68 -11.97 -6.85
C ALA A 322 -10.39 -13.28 -6.48
N SER A 323 -11.07 -13.27 -5.33
CA SER A 323 -11.93 -14.36 -4.93
C SER A 323 -13.21 -14.42 -5.79
N GLN A 324 -13.82 -15.60 -5.88
CA GLN A 324 -15.15 -15.74 -6.49
C GLN A 324 -16.21 -14.87 -5.77
N ASN A 325 -16.04 -14.66 -4.47
CA ASN A 325 -16.92 -13.81 -3.67
C ASN A 325 -16.85 -12.34 -4.11
N LEU A 326 -15.66 -11.79 -4.35
CA LEU A 326 -15.50 -10.46 -4.92
C LEU A 326 -16.13 -10.38 -6.32
N VAL A 327 -15.81 -11.34 -7.19
CA VAL A 327 -16.33 -11.37 -8.56
C VAL A 327 -17.86 -11.35 -8.57
N ASN A 328 -18.50 -12.17 -7.75
CA ASN A 328 -19.94 -12.21 -7.63
C ASN A 328 -20.56 -10.90 -7.09
N SER A 329 -19.80 -10.11 -6.30
CA SER A 329 -20.28 -8.83 -5.79
C SER A 329 -20.56 -7.79 -6.87
N PHE A 330 -20.02 -7.99 -8.08
CA PHE A 330 -20.30 -7.15 -9.25
C PHE A 330 -21.63 -7.51 -9.96
N ARG A 331 -22.36 -8.54 -9.53
CA ARG A 331 -23.68 -8.83 -10.06
C ARG A 331 -24.65 -7.70 -9.76
N THR A 332 -25.47 -7.37 -10.76
CA THR A 332 -26.56 -6.40 -10.61
C THR A 332 -27.90 -7.02 -11.01
N ASP A 333 -28.98 -6.49 -10.46
CA ASP A 333 -30.33 -6.88 -10.79
C ASP A 333 -30.79 -6.32 -12.15
N ASP A 334 -32.03 -6.57 -12.54
CA ASP A 334 -32.60 -6.08 -13.80
C ASP A 334 -32.71 -4.55 -13.84
N ASN A 335 -32.63 -3.87 -12.68
CA ASN A 335 -32.59 -2.41 -12.60
C ASN A 335 -31.15 -1.85 -12.61
N GLY A 336 -30.12 -2.70 -12.69
CA GLY A 336 -28.74 -2.30 -12.62
C GLY A 336 -28.25 -1.92 -11.22
N LEU A 337 -28.93 -2.38 -10.16
CA LEU A 337 -28.55 -2.17 -8.77
C LEU A 337 -27.85 -3.42 -8.19
N PRO A 338 -26.82 -3.28 -7.34
CA PRO A 338 -26.15 -4.40 -6.74
C PRO A 338 -27.03 -5.11 -5.70
N TYR A 339 -26.83 -6.40 -5.53
CA TYR A 339 -27.48 -7.18 -4.47
C TYR A 339 -26.86 -6.84 -3.10
N LEU A 340 -27.63 -6.20 -2.23
CA LEU A 340 -27.15 -5.67 -0.93
C LEU A 340 -27.43 -6.59 0.26
N ASP A 341 -28.05 -7.74 0.02
CA ASP A 341 -28.51 -8.70 1.03
C ASP A 341 -27.65 -9.98 1.12
N GLY A 342 -26.58 -10.05 0.33
CA GLY A 342 -25.70 -11.22 0.26
C GLY A 342 -26.03 -12.18 -0.87
N THR A 343 -27.21 -12.06 -1.51
CA THR A 343 -27.63 -12.95 -2.62
C THR A 343 -26.81 -12.75 -3.91
N PHE A 344 -25.93 -11.77 -3.93
CA PHE A 344 -24.94 -11.66 -5.00
C PHE A 344 -24.12 -12.96 -5.15
N ASN A 345 -23.93 -13.73 -4.09
CA ASN A 345 -23.11 -14.94 -4.06
C ASN A 345 -23.89 -16.22 -4.37
N ASP A 346 -25.20 -16.14 -4.67
CA ASP A 346 -26.02 -17.32 -4.98
C ASP A 346 -25.72 -17.92 -6.38
N VAL A 347 -25.13 -17.14 -7.27
CA VAL A 347 -24.76 -17.55 -8.63
C VAL A 347 -23.38 -17.03 -8.96
N ASN A 348 -22.50 -17.92 -9.43
CA ASN A 348 -21.16 -17.53 -9.84
C ASN A 348 -21.15 -16.87 -11.22
N ILE A 349 -20.44 -15.75 -11.31
CA ILE A 349 -19.92 -15.26 -12.58
C ILE A 349 -18.69 -16.10 -12.90
N ASP A 350 -18.72 -16.87 -13.98
CA ASP A 350 -17.60 -17.73 -14.31
C ASP A 350 -16.81 -17.16 -15.50
N ARG A 351 -17.40 -17.14 -16.69
CA ARG A 351 -16.72 -16.75 -17.93
C ARG A 351 -17.45 -15.58 -18.61
N ALA A 352 -16.98 -15.22 -19.81
CA ALA A 352 -17.59 -14.18 -20.62
C ALA A 352 -19.08 -14.41 -20.92
N ASP A 353 -19.53 -15.66 -20.96
CA ASP A 353 -20.91 -16.07 -21.29
C ASP A 353 -21.87 -16.04 -20.08
N TYR A 354 -21.52 -15.43 -18.98
CA TYR A 354 -22.45 -15.21 -17.88
C TYR A 354 -23.69 -14.43 -18.36
N PRO A 355 -24.91 -14.98 -18.21
CA PRO A 355 -26.11 -14.42 -18.85
C PRO A 355 -26.75 -13.25 -18.08
N GLY A 356 -26.32 -13.00 -16.85
CA GLY A 356 -26.87 -11.94 -16.00
C GLY A 356 -26.18 -10.59 -16.19
N ASN A 357 -26.76 -9.57 -15.59
CA ASN A 357 -26.17 -8.23 -15.56
C ASN A 357 -24.98 -8.14 -14.60
N VAL A 358 -23.97 -7.36 -14.99
CA VAL A 358 -22.80 -7.06 -14.15
C VAL A 358 -22.48 -5.58 -14.17
N ASP A 359 -21.93 -5.08 -13.08
CA ASP A 359 -21.30 -3.77 -13.00
C ASP A 359 -20.06 -3.76 -13.93
N PRO A 360 -19.87 -2.79 -14.83
CA PRO A 360 -18.76 -2.79 -15.77
C PRO A 360 -17.38 -2.75 -15.09
N ARG A 361 -17.30 -2.30 -13.83
CA ARG A 361 -16.06 -2.32 -13.07
C ARG A 361 -15.50 -3.72 -12.83
N LEU A 362 -16.32 -4.79 -13.00
CA LEU A 362 -15.84 -6.17 -13.03
C LEU A 362 -14.71 -6.33 -14.05
N ASP A 363 -15.02 -6.08 -15.33
CA ASP A 363 -14.08 -6.30 -16.43
C ASP A 363 -13.01 -5.21 -16.52
N PHE A 364 -13.21 -4.08 -15.86
CA PHE A 364 -12.17 -3.06 -15.66
C PHE A 364 -11.19 -3.41 -14.52
N THR A 365 -11.64 -4.17 -13.54
CA THR A 365 -10.83 -4.51 -12.35
C THR A 365 -10.09 -5.83 -12.51
N LEU A 366 -10.70 -6.81 -13.20
CA LEU A 366 -10.26 -8.20 -13.23
C LEU A 366 -10.17 -8.75 -14.65
N GLY A 367 -9.27 -9.74 -14.83
CA GLY A 367 -9.30 -10.62 -15.98
C GLY A 367 -10.37 -11.70 -15.80
N ARG A 368 -11.18 -11.92 -16.82
CA ARG A 368 -12.19 -12.97 -16.88
C ARG A 368 -12.03 -13.71 -18.21
N ILE A 369 -11.97 -15.05 -18.20
CA ILE A 369 -11.70 -15.85 -19.38
C ILE A 369 -12.71 -15.54 -20.49
N GLY A 370 -12.17 -15.23 -21.67
CA GLY A 370 -12.93 -14.84 -22.87
C GLY A 370 -13.18 -13.34 -23.00
N MET A 371 -12.90 -12.54 -21.96
CA MET A 371 -13.06 -11.08 -21.98
C MET A 371 -11.78 -10.37 -22.42
N PRO A 372 -11.89 -9.14 -22.92
CA PRO A 372 -10.73 -8.33 -23.28
C PRO A 372 -9.89 -7.92 -22.07
N TRP A 373 -8.57 -7.94 -22.28
CA TRP A 373 -7.56 -7.37 -21.41
C TRP A 373 -6.57 -6.55 -22.26
N ARG A 374 -6.68 -5.24 -22.25
CA ARG A 374 -5.76 -4.36 -22.99
C ARG A 374 -5.61 -4.78 -24.47
N SER A 375 -6.69 -5.04 -25.17
CA SER A 375 -6.75 -5.55 -26.55
C SER A 375 -6.36 -7.01 -26.76
N HIS A 376 -5.97 -7.73 -25.71
CA HIS A 376 -5.78 -9.19 -25.74
C HIS A 376 -7.02 -9.89 -25.21
N ILE A 377 -7.15 -11.18 -25.47
CA ILE A 377 -8.21 -12.00 -24.85
C ILE A 377 -7.62 -12.79 -23.71
N TYR A 378 -8.13 -12.51 -22.50
CA TYR A 378 -7.73 -13.22 -21.29
C TYR A 378 -8.16 -14.69 -21.37
N ASN A 379 -7.28 -15.62 -21.04
CA ASN A 379 -7.53 -17.05 -21.14
C ASN A 379 -6.80 -17.85 -20.03
N GLU A 380 -7.08 -19.14 -19.90
CA GLU A 380 -6.57 -20.03 -18.85
C GLU A 380 -5.03 -20.05 -18.75
N LYS A 381 -4.30 -19.83 -19.83
CA LYS A 381 -2.84 -19.84 -19.86
C LYS A 381 -2.21 -18.63 -19.15
N TRP A 382 -3.04 -17.67 -18.78
CA TRP A 382 -2.63 -16.51 -18.00
C TRP A 382 -2.66 -16.77 -16.50
N CYS A 383 -3.28 -17.88 -16.08
CA CYS A 383 -3.38 -18.32 -14.69
C CYS A 383 -2.27 -19.33 -14.41
N ARG A 384 -1.49 -19.10 -13.35
CA ARG A 384 -0.37 -20.00 -13.00
C ARG A 384 -0.85 -21.34 -12.47
N ASN A 385 -1.85 -21.34 -11.61
CA ASN A 385 -2.48 -22.54 -11.06
C ASN A 385 -4.00 -22.38 -11.07
N PHE A 386 -4.58 -22.55 -12.26
CA PHE A 386 -6.00 -22.38 -12.49
C PHE A 386 -6.88 -23.30 -11.64
N GLU A 387 -6.48 -24.55 -11.46
CA GLU A 387 -7.25 -25.53 -10.68
C GLU A 387 -7.32 -25.19 -9.20
N LEU A 388 -6.27 -24.57 -8.66
CA LEU A 388 -6.19 -24.25 -7.24
C LEU A 388 -6.77 -22.87 -6.90
N TYR A 389 -6.51 -21.87 -7.75
CA TYR A 389 -6.81 -20.47 -7.43
C TYR A 389 -7.80 -19.81 -8.40
N GLY A 390 -8.21 -20.50 -9.47
CA GLY A 390 -9.16 -19.96 -10.44
C GLY A 390 -8.51 -18.97 -11.43
N GLN A 391 -9.29 -17.97 -11.87
CA GLN A 391 -9.00 -17.26 -13.09
C GLN A 391 -8.89 -15.72 -12.98
N TYR A 392 -9.07 -15.11 -11.83
CA TYR A 392 -9.35 -13.67 -11.76
C TYR A 392 -8.16 -12.82 -11.37
N SER A 393 -7.19 -12.65 -12.29
CA SER A 393 -6.04 -11.78 -12.05
C SER A 393 -6.44 -10.30 -12.02
N GLY A 394 -5.80 -9.53 -11.15
CA GLY A 394 -6.03 -8.09 -11.03
C GLY A 394 -5.54 -7.31 -12.26
N LYS A 395 -6.35 -6.37 -12.78
CA LYS A 395 -6.11 -5.63 -14.03
C LYS A 395 -5.77 -4.15 -13.79
N LYS A 396 -6.34 -3.54 -12.74
CA LYS A 396 -6.17 -2.11 -12.44
C LYS A 396 -4.71 -1.63 -12.42
N PRO A 397 -3.76 -2.35 -11.79
CA PRO A 397 -2.41 -1.82 -11.61
C PRO A 397 -1.51 -1.93 -12.84
N TYR A 398 -2.04 -2.42 -13.97
CA TYR A 398 -1.24 -2.64 -15.17
C TYR A 398 -1.66 -1.72 -16.32
N PRO A 399 -0.73 -0.89 -16.85
CA PRO A 399 -0.92 -0.22 -18.14
C PRO A 399 -1.07 -1.25 -19.28
N ALA A 400 -1.42 -0.79 -20.48
CA ALA A 400 -1.37 -1.65 -21.64
C ALA A 400 0.05 -2.23 -21.84
N PRO A 401 0.22 -3.53 -22.20
CA PRO A 401 1.55 -4.13 -22.36
C PRO A 401 2.43 -3.41 -23.38
N GLU A 402 1.81 -2.83 -24.41
CA GLU A 402 2.46 -2.10 -25.50
C GLU A 402 2.80 -0.65 -25.12
N SER A 403 2.38 -0.20 -23.93
CA SER A 403 2.67 1.15 -23.46
C SER A 403 4.19 1.39 -23.38
N PRO A 404 4.70 2.53 -23.86
CA PRO A 404 6.13 2.86 -23.75
C PRO A 404 6.60 3.00 -22.30
N TYR A 405 5.68 3.07 -21.37
CA TYR A 405 5.92 3.18 -19.93
C TYR A 405 6.05 1.82 -19.23
N VAL A 406 5.77 0.71 -19.92
CA VAL A 406 6.02 -0.65 -19.45
C VAL A 406 7.42 -1.09 -19.86
N LYS A 407 8.14 -1.76 -18.95
CA LYS A 407 9.50 -2.26 -19.17
C LYS A 407 9.54 -3.75 -18.92
N VAL A 408 9.35 -4.53 -19.99
CA VAL A 408 9.44 -5.98 -19.96
C VAL A 408 10.91 -6.42 -19.90
N GLY A 409 11.22 -7.43 -19.10
CA GLY A 409 12.54 -8.07 -19.05
C GLY A 409 13.62 -7.39 -18.18
N ILE A 410 13.32 -6.25 -17.55
CA ILE A 410 14.24 -5.61 -16.59
C ILE A 410 14.17 -6.29 -15.23
N VAL A 411 12.98 -6.57 -14.80
CA VAL A 411 12.63 -7.45 -13.69
C VAL A 411 11.53 -8.36 -14.19
N PRO A 412 11.34 -9.54 -13.60
CA PRO A 412 10.35 -10.47 -14.10
C PRO A 412 8.88 -10.01 -13.97
N TRP A 413 8.56 -8.83 -13.46
CA TRP A 413 7.24 -8.52 -12.90
C TRP A 413 6.54 -7.28 -13.46
N GLY A 414 6.67 -6.96 -14.72
CA GLY A 414 5.85 -5.93 -15.36
C GLY A 414 6.08 -4.51 -14.82
N ALA A 415 7.32 -4.13 -14.63
CA ALA A 415 7.70 -2.80 -14.15
C ALA A 415 7.16 -1.69 -15.04
N SER A 416 6.67 -0.61 -14.46
CA SER A 416 6.13 0.53 -15.18
C SER A 416 6.39 1.85 -14.48
N SER A 417 6.09 2.97 -15.15
CA SER A 417 6.04 4.30 -14.54
C SER A 417 4.63 4.72 -14.11
N LEU A 418 3.70 3.79 -13.97
CA LEU A 418 2.40 4.09 -13.40
C LEU A 418 2.57 4.43 -11.93
N ASN A 419 2.13 5.62 -11.53
CA ASN A 419 2.13 6.02 -10.13
C ASN A 419 1.16 5.15 -9.32
N TRP A 420 1.51 4.87 -8.08
CA TRP A 420 0.62 4.19 -7.15
C TRP A 420 -0.24 5.20 -6.41
N SER A 421 -1.56 5.09 -6.55
CA SER A 421 -2.51 5.96 -5.85
C SER A 421 -2.77 5.42 -4.44
N LEU A 422 -2.32 6.16 -3.41
CA LEU A 422 -2.66 5.86 -2.02
C LEU A 422 -4.03 6.41 -1.64
N ILE A 423 -4.43 7.54 -2.21
CA ILE A 423 -5.75 8.13 -2.04
C ILE A 423 -6.23 8.66 -3.39
N ARG A 424 -7.36 8.12 -3.84
CA ARG A 424 -8.09 8.61 -5.00
C ARG A 424 -9.26 9.48 -4.59
N TYR A 425 -9.66 10.41 -5.44
CA TYR A 425 -10.80 11.28 -5.17
C TYR A 425 -12.11 10.51 -4.97
N ALA A 426 -12.31 9.39 -5.68
CA ALA A 426 -13.44 8.50 -5.47
C ALA A 426 -13.50 7.97 -4.02
N ASP A 427 -12.37 7.62 -3.39
CA ASP A 427 -12.34 7.22 -1.98
C ASP A 427 -12.73 8.39 -1.06
N VAL A 428 -12.26 9.62 -1.35
CA VAL A 428 -12.65 10.81 -0.58
C VAL A 428 -14.16 11.07 -0.66
N MET A 429 -14.76 10.91 -1.84
CA MET A 429 -16.20 11.01 -2.04
C MET A 429 -16.95 9.96 -1.23
N LEU A 430 -16.49 8.71 -1.25
CA LEU A 430 -17.09 7.60 -0.49
C LEU A 430 -16.91 7.76 1.03
N MET A 431 -15.76 8.29 1.50
CA MET A 431 -15.58 8.64 2.91
C MET A 431 -16.61 9.67 3.36
N LYS A 432 -16.81 10.75 2.60
CA LYS A 432 -17.84 11.76 2.92
C LYS A 432 -19.24 11.18 2.87
N ALA A 433 -19.58 10.41 1.84
CA ALA A 433 -20.89 9.77 1.72
C ALA A 433 -21.20 8.88 2.93
N GLU A 434 -20.24 8.05 3.35
CA GLU A 434 -20.38 7.19 4.52
C GLU A 434 -20.58 8.00 5.80
N ALA A 435 -19.81 9.07 5.99
CA ALA A 435 -19.95 9.93 7.17
C ALA A 435 -21.34 10.62 7.25
N LEU A 436 -21.86 11.08 6.14
CA LEU A 436 -23.22 11.65 6.08
C LEU A 436 -24.28 10.60 6.40
N ILE A 437 -24.12 9.38 5.88
CA ILE A 437 -25.04 8.25 6.13
C ILE A 437 -25.00 7.85 7.60
N GLU A 438 -23.83 7.67 8.20
CA GLU A 438 -23.69 7.23 9.59
C GLU A 438 -24.23 8.28 10.58
N GLN A 439 -24.14 9.56 10.24
CA GLN A 439 -24.76 10.65 10.99
C GLN A 439 -26.26 10.82 10.70
N ASN A 440 -26.83 10.07 9.77
CA ASN A 440 -28.21 10.25 9.25
C ASN A 440 -28.47 11.71 8.81
N LYS A 441 -27.52 12.30 8.07
CA LYS A 441 -27.50 13.71 7.71
C LYS A 441 -27.31 13.83 6.19
N ASN A 442 -28.06 14.71 5.53
CA ASN A 442 -27.91 14.99 4.10
C ASN A 442 -27.84 13.73 3.22
N LEU A 443 -28.74 12.77 3.44
CA LEU A 443 -28.74 11.49 2.74
C LEU A 443 -28.81 11.65 1.21
N ASP A 444 -29.44 12.70 0.69
CA ASP A 444 -29.48 13.00 -0.74
C ASP A 444 -28.10 13.39 -1.30
N GLU A 445 -27.32 14.17 -0.53
CA GLU A 445 -25.93 14.47 -0.90
C GLU A 445 -25.08 13.20 -0.92
N ALA A 446 -25.21 12.34 0.08
CA ALA A 446 -24.53 11.07 0.14
C ALA A 446 -24.85 10.19 -1.08
N ARG A 447 -26.15 10.13 -1.46
CA ARG A 447 -26.60 9.41 -2.66
C ARG A 447 -25.97 9.98 -3.92
N GLU A 448 -25.94 11.30 -4.06
CA GLU A 448 -25.37 11.94 -5.25
C GLU A 448 -23.87 11.68 -5.38
N LEU A 449 -23.10 11.72 -4.30
CA LEU A 449 -21.68 11.35 -4.31
C LEU A 449 -21.45 9.93 -4.82
N ILE A 450 -22.27 8.98 -4.39
CA ILE A 450 -22.23 7.59 -4.85
C ILE A 450 -22.66 7.51 -6.32
N ASN A 451 -23.73 8.18 -6.71
CA ASN A 451 -24.27 8.13 -8.07
C ASN A 451 -23.31 8.73 -9.10
N GLN A 452 -22.50 9.72 -8.75
CA GLN A 452 -21.44 10.24 -9.62
C GLN A 452 -20.41 9.15 -9.98
N ILE A 453 -20.02 8.33 -9.01
CA ILE A 453 -19.11 7.21 -9.22
C ILE A 453 -19.74 6.17 -10.15
N ARG A 454 -21.01 5.84 -9.94
CA ARG A 454 -21.75 4.87 -10.76
C ARG A 454 -21.95 5.36 -12.20
N ARG A 455 -22.28 6.64 -12.38
CA ARG A 455 -22.36 7.28 -13.72
C ARG A 455 -21.03 7.17 -14.46
N ARG A 456 -19.90 7.50 -13.79
CA ARG A 456 -18.58 7.36 -14.39
C ARG A 456 -18.28 5.91 -14.81
N ALA A 457 -18.62 4.93 -13.98
CA ALA A 457 -18.41 3.52 -14.27
C ALA A 457 -19.18 3.12 -15.56
N MET A 458 -20.44 3.52 -15.69
CA MET A 458 -21.27 3.20 -16.85
C MET A 458 -20.82 3.94 -18.11
N ASN A 459 -20.48 5.22 -18.00
CA ASN A 459 -19.95 6.02 -19.11
C ASN A 459 -18.63 5.45 -19.66
N SER A 460 -17.86 4.72 -18.85
CA SER A 460 -16.63 4.08 -19.28
C SER A 460 -16.84 2.95 -20.29
N VAL A 461 -18.03 2.34 -20.33
CA VAL A 461 -18.36 1.28 -21.31
C VAL A 461 -18.38 1.82 -22.73
N ASP A 462 -18.96 3.01 -22.91
CA ASP A 462 -19.12 3.65 -24.23
C ASP A 462 -17.88 4.46 -24.65
N GLY A 463 -16.89 4.54 -23.77
CA GLY A 463 -15.63 5.27 -24.02
C GLY A 463 -14.61 4.48 -24.83
N ASN A 464 -13.34 4.86 -24.68
CA ASN A 464 -12.21 4.26 -25.41
C ASN A 464 -11.87 2.82 -24.98
N TYR A 465 -12.63 2.23 -24.05
CA TYR A 465 -12.34 0.89 -23.50
C TYR A 465 -13.08 -0.25 -24.20
N SER A 466 -14.11 0.02 -24.96
CA SER A 466 -14.79 -1.01 -25.76
C SER A 466 -14.21 -1.04 -27.20
N PRO A 467 -13.76 -2.20 -27.74
CA PRO A 467 -13.71 -3.52 -27.10
C PRO A 467 -12.35 -3.85 -26.43
N VAL A 468 -11.58 -2.85 -26.00
CA VAL A 468 -10.19 -3.03 -25.51
C VAL A 468 -10.13 -3.68 -24.14
N ASP A 469 -11.00 -3.26 -23.22
CA ASP A 469 -11.01 -3.71 -21.82
C ASP A 469 -12.38 -4.19 -21.33
N CYS A 470 -13.42 -3.98 -22.11
CA CYS A 470 -14.76 -4.50 -21.90
C CYS A 470 -15.41 -4.78 -23.27
N ASN A 471 -16.44 -5.62 -23.31
CA ASN A 471 -17.12 -5.91 -24.56
C ASN A 471 -18.62 -6.09 -24.32
N PRO A 472 -19.46 -5.08 -24.65
CA PRO A 472 -20.91 -5.15 -24.50
C PRO A 472 -21.60 -6.23 -25.35
N MET A 473 -20.89 -6.80 -26.33
CA MET A 473 -21.40 -7.95 -27.10
C MET A 473 -21.25 -9.29 -26.38
N LEU A 474 -20.39 -9.32 -25.32
CA LEU A 474 -20.10 -10.53 -24.55
C LEU A 474 -20.68 -10.49 -23.14
N ALA A 475 -20.93 -9.30 -22.59
CA ALA A 475 -21.46 -9.14 -21.23
C ALA A 475 -22.56 -8.08 -21.19
N SER A 476 -23.58 -8.30 -20.37
CA SER A 476 -24.64 -7.33 -20.11
C SER A 476 -24.23 -6.40 -18.99
N TYR A 477 -23.76 -5.19 -19.33
CA TYR A 477 -23.37 -4.19 -18.34
C TYR A 477 -24.54 -3.36 -17.88
N ALA A 478 -24.76 -3.30 -16.56
CA ALA A 478 -25.80 -2.50 -15.95
C ALA A 478 -25.32 -1.94 -14.59
N CYS A 479 -25.24 -0.63 -14.49
CA CYS A 479 -24.83 0.07 -13.28
C CYS A 479 -25.65 1.37 -13.14
N SER A 480 -26.88 1.25 -12.63
CA SER A 480 -27.82 2.37 -12.50
C SER A 480 -27.54 3.18 -11.24
N GLU A 481 -27.98 4.43 -11.25
CA GLU A 481 -27.98 5.29 -10.07
C GLU A 481 -28.97 4.78 -9.02
N TYR A 482 -28.60 4.91 -7.74
CA TYR A 482 -29.53 4.62 -6.66
C TYR A 482 -30.69 5.61 -6.68
N PRO A 483 -31.95 5.14 -6.65
CA PRO A 483 -33.12 5.99 -6.70
C PRO A 483 -33.32 6.74 -5.36
N ALA A 484 -34.03 7.87 -5.42
CA ALA A 484 -34.43 8.60 -4.20
C ALA A 484 -35.50 7.82 -3.40
N ASN A 485 -36.37 7.11 -4.11
CA ASN A 485 -37.41 6.32 -3.46
C ASN A 485 -36.79 5.12 -2.72
N GLY A 486 -37.11 4.99 -1.43
CA GLY A 486 -36.55 3.94 -0.58
C GLY A 486 -35.15 4.25 -0.03
N TRP A 487 -34.53 5.39 -0.38
CA TRP A 487 -33.24 5.80 0.13
C TRP A 487 -33.33 6.27 1.57
N ASN A 488 -33.10 5.38 2.53
CA ASN A 488 -33.03 5.64 3.96
C ASN A 488 -31.67 5.23 4.51
N GLN A 489 -31.37 5.54 5.76
CA GLN A 489 -30.06 5.29 6.35
C GLN A 489 -29.59 3.83 6.25
N ASP A 490 -30.47 2.87 6.53
CA ASP A 490 -30.07 1.44 6.51
C ASP A 490 -29.79 0.94 5.09
N TYR A 491 -30.59 1.35 4.12
CA TYR A 491 -30.33 1.03 2.72
C TYR A 491 -29.05 1.72 2.23
N ALA A 492 -28.89 3.01 2.54
CA ALA A 492 -27.74 3.82 2.17
C ALA A 492 -26.42 3.26 2.76
N ARG A 493 -26.46 2.78 4.03
CA ARG A 493 -25.30 2.14 4.67
C ARG A 493 -24.87 0.89 3.93
N ARG A 494 -25.78 0.02 3.54
CA ARG A 494 -25.45 -1.17 2.73
C ARG A 494 -24.94 -0.78 1.35
N ALA A 495 -25.57 0.23 0.74
CA ALA A 495 -25.19 0.73 -0.58
C ALA A 495 -23.76 1.31 -0.58
N VAL A 496 -23.40 2.19 0.36
CA VAL A 496 -22.05 2.78 0.41
C VAL A 496 -20.98 1.74 0.72
N ARG A 497 -21.26 0.75 1.58
CA ARG A 497 -20.33 -0.35 1.85
C ARG A 497 -20.07 -1.22 0.62
N MET A 498 -21.12 -1.53 -0.15
CA MET A 498 -20.98 -2.25 -1.41
C MET A 498 -20.25 -1.38 -2.46
N GLU A 499 -20.58 -0.09 -2.56
CA GLU A 499 -19.92 0.81 -3.50
C GLU A 499 -18.43 0.97 -3.21
N ARG A 500 -18.04 1.08 -1.92
CA ARG A 500 -16.63 1.04 -1.52
C ARG A 500 -15.94 -0.26 -1.95
N ARG A 501 -16.59 -1.40 -1.74
CA ARG A 501 -16.07 -2.71 -2.14
C ARG A 501 -15.82 -2.79 -3.64
N ILE A 502 -16.80 -2.40 -4.46
CA ILE A 502 -16.74 -2.48 -5.94
C ILE A 502 -15.75 -1.44 -6.50
N GLU A 503 -15.82 -0.20 -6.05
CA GLU A 503 -14.99 0.90 -6.56
C GLU A 503 -13.50 0.71 -6.20
N LEU A 504 -13.23 0.33 -4.96
CA LEU A 504 -11.88 0.19 -4.41
C LEU A 504 -11.37 -1.26 -4.42
N ALA A 505 -12.05 -2.16 -5.13
CA ALA A 505 -11.67 -3.56 -5.26
C ALA A 505 -10.20 -3.70 -5.71
N MET A 506 -9.45 -4.59 -5.09
CA MET A 506 -8.04 -4.86 -5.39
C MET A 506 -7.11 -3.66 -5.18
N GLU A 507 -7.42 -2.78 -4.21
CA GLU A 507 -6.58 -1.63 -3.84
C GLU A 507 -6.11 -1.65 -2.37
N GLY A 508 -6.29 -2.78 -1.66
CA GLY A 508 -5.82 -2.94 -0.27
C GLY A 508 -6.73 -2.33 0.79
N HIS A 509 -8.03 -2.19 0.51
CA HIS A 509 -8.99 -1.54 1.42
C HIS A 509 -9.88 -2.51 2.20
N ARG A 510 -10.26 -3.64 1.62
CA ARG A 510 -11.34 -4.49 2.09
C ARG A 510 -11.18 -4.96 3.53
N TRP A 511 -10.01 -5.50 3.90
CA TRP A 511 -9.74 -5.95 5.26
C TRP A 511 -10.00 -4.85 6.30
N PHE A 512 -9.45 -3.66 6.06
CA PHE A 512 -9.56 -2.54 6.98
C PHE A 512 -10.98 -1.98 7.06
N ASP A 513 -11.74 -2.04 5.98
CA ASP A 513 -13.16 -1.69 5.98
C ASP A 513 -13.98 -2.68 6.83
N LEU A 514 -13.75 -3.98 6.70
CA LEU A 514 -14.41 -5.00 7.53
C LEU A 514 -14.09 -4.81 9.03
N VAL A 515 -12.83 -4.54 9.36
CA VAL A 515 -12.39 -4.31 10.74
C VAL A 515 -13.12 -3.10 11.35
N ARG A 516 -13.10 -1.94 10.66
CA ARG A 516 -13.73 -0.72 11.19
C ARG A 516 -15.26 -0.78 11.21
N TRP A 517 -15.88 -1.61 10.38
CA TRP A 517 -17.33 -1.86 10.43
C TRP A 517 -17.72 -2.85 11.52
N GLY A 518 -16.76 -3.50 12.16
CA GLY A 518 -17.00 -4.44 13.26
C GLY A 518 -17.63 -5.76 12.83
N ASN A 519 -17.53 -6.13 11.54
CA ASN A 519 -18.13 -7.36 11.02
C ASN A 519 -17.12 -8.32 10.40
N VAL A 520 -15.82 -8.11 10.63
CA VAL A 520 -14.74 -8.91 10.04
C VAL A 520 -14.83 -10.39 10.47
N VAL A 521 -15.06 -10.67 11.74
CA VAL A 521 -15.16 -12.05 12.26
C VAL A 521 -16.32 -12.80 11.62
N GLU A 522 -17.51 -12.19 11.59
CA GLU A 522 -18.69 -12.78 10.97
C GLU A 522 -18.47 -13.03 9.47
N THR A 523 -17.94 -12.02 8.77
CA THR A 523 -17.71 -12.08 7.32
C THR A 523 -16.70 -13.17 6.97
N MET A 524 -15.55 -13.20 7.66
CA MET A 524 -14.49 -14.16 7.37
C MET A 524 -14.85 -15.58 7.78
N THR A 525 -15.59 -15.77 8.88
CA THR A 525 -16.10 -17.10 9.24
C THR A 525 -16.98 -17.68 8.14
N LYS A 526 -17.95 -16.90 7.64
CA LYS A 526 -18.81 -17.33 6.52
C LYS A 526 -18.02 -17.58 5.23
N TYR A 527 -17.04 -16.74 4.96
CA TYR A 527 -16.17 -16.88 3.80
C TYR A 527 -15.36 -18.19 3.88
N TYR A 528 -14.67 -18.45 4.98
CA TYR A 528 -13.89 -19.67 5.17
C TYR A 528 -14.77 -20.94 5.10
N GLU A 529 -15.96 -20.92 5.69
CA GLU A 529 -16.93 -22.03 5.58
C GLU A 529 -17.39 -22.29 4.13
N SER A 530 -17.48 -21.23 3.32
CA SER A 530 -17.81 -21.34 1.91
C SER A 530 -16.64 -21.88 1.10
N GLU A 531 -15.46 -21.27 1.26
CA GLU A 531 -14.25 -21.63 0.53
C GLU A 531 -13.77 -23.05 0.84
N ALA A 532 -13.90 -23.51 2.07
CA ALA A 532 -13.53 -24.87 2.47
C ALA A 532 -14.32 -25.99 1.73
N LYS A 533 -15.43 -25.63 1.08
CA LYS A 533 -16.20 -26.56 0.22
C LYS A 533 -15.59 -26.72 -1.16
N VAL A 534 -14.86 -25.73 -1.63
CA VAL A 534 -14.27 -25.64 -2.98
C VAL A 534 -12.76 -25.86 -2.94
N HIS A 535 -12.11 -25.29 -1.92
CA HIS A 535 -10.67 -25.29 -1.77
C HIS A 535 -10.27 -26.00 -0.46
N SER A 536 -9.69 -27.18 -0.57
CA SER A 536 -9.35 -28.01 0.60
C SER A 536 -8.35 -27.36 1.55
N TYR A 537 -7.56 -26.39 1.08
CA TYR A 537 -6.58 -25.67 1.90
C TYR A 537 -7.22 -24.66 2.89
N TYR A 538 -8.51 -24.35 2.74
CA TYR A 538 -9.26 -23.60 3.75
C TYR A 538 -9.83 -24.48 4.87
N GLN A 539 -9.67 -25.78 4.80
CA GLN A 539 -10.14 -26.66 5.88
C GLN A 539 -9.38 -26.35 7.17
N GLY A 540 -10.13 -25.96 8.21
CA GLY A 540 -9.57 -25.53 9.49
C GLY A 540 -9.24 -24.06 9.59
N ALA A 541 -9.43 -23.27 8.53
CA ALA A 541 -9.35 -21.81 8.58
C ALA A 541 -10.43 -21.26 9.54
N SER A 542 -10.06 -20.32 10.38
CA SER A 542 -10.94 -19.75 11.40
C SER A 542 -10.58 -18.27 11.63
N MET A 543 -11.53 -17.53 12.19
CA MET A 543 -11.36 -16.14 12.56
C MET A 543 -12.03 -15.88 13.91
N SER A 544 -11.30 -15.22 14.80
CA SER A 544 -11.79 -14.76 16.10
C SER A 544 -11.45 -13.27 16.32
N GLU A 545 -11.95 -12.68 17.40
CA GLU A 545 -11.61 -11.31 17.78
C GLU A 545 -10.11 -11.11 18.05
N ASP A 546 -9.42 -12.14 18.53
CA ASP A 546 -7.97 -12.08 18.80
C ASP A 546 -7.15 -12.06 17.50
N ASP A 547 -7.72 -12.53 16.40
CA ASP A 547 -7.06 -12.57 15.10
C ASP A 547 -7.18 -11.26 14.30
N ILE A 548 -7.97 -10.29 14.78
CA ILE A 548 -8.17 -9.01 14.07
C ILE A 548 -6.83 -8.27 13.87
N PHE A 549 -6.01 -8.22 14.93
CA PHE A 549 -4.68 -7.64 14.87
C PHE A 549 -3.63 -8.72 14.68
N CYS A 550 -2.58 -8.36 13.96
CA CYS A 550 -1.44 -9.24 13.80
C CYS A 550 -0.59 -9.32 15.08
N PRO A 551 0.04 -10.47 15.36
CA PRO A 551 0.99 -10.58 16.46
C PRO A 551 2.23 -9.69 16.23
N ILE A 552 2.88 -9.27 17.31
CA ILE A 552 4.20 -8.63 17.21
C ILE A 552 5.19 -9.67 16.66
N PRO A 553 6.02 -9.31 15.66
CA PRO A 553 6.96 -10.25 15.07
C PRO A 553 7.95 -10.79 16.09
N VAL A 554 8.22 -12.10 16.05
CA VAL A 554 9.10 -12.79 17.02
C VAL A 554 10.49 -12.15 17.08
N ASN A 555 11.06 -11.75 15.94
CA ASN A 555 12.35 -11.07 15.88
C ASN A 555 12.35 -9.75 16.67
N GLN A 556 11.22 -9.06 16.77
CA GLN A 556 11.08 -7.83 17.53
C GLN A 556 10.90 -8.10 19.02
N LEU A 557 10.16 -9.17 19.36
CA LEU A 557 10.03 -9.63 20.75
C LEU A 557 11.37 -10.08 21.32
N ASP A 558 12.18 -10.82 20.55
CA ASP A 558 13.50 -11.30 20.95
C ASP A 558 14.47 -10.13 21.17
N ASN A 559 14.42 -9.10 20.33
CA ASN A 559 15.28 -7.92 20.44
C ASN A 559 14.89 -6.99 21.58
N ALA A 560 13.59 -6.77 21.80
CA ALA A 560 13.07 -5.81 22.77
C ALA A 560 12.77 -6.43 24.14
N GLY A 561 12.64 -7.75 24.24
CA GLY A 561 12.37 -8.45 25.50
C GLY A 561 11.09 -7.97 26.18
N ASP A 562 11.20 -7.51 27.43
CA ASP A 562 10.04 -7.09 28.23
C ASP A 562 9.40 -5.77 27.77
N LEU A 563 10.07 -4.99 26.91
CA LEU A 563 9.51 -3.72 26.41
C LEU A 563 8.28 -3.93 25.50
N TYR A 564 8.17 -5.10 24.88
CA TYR A 564 7.09 -5.39 23.93
C TYR A 564 6.08 -6.44 24.44
N LYS A 565 6.23 -6.89 25.68
CA LYS A 565 5.31 -7.84 26.30
C LYS A 565 4.02 -7.23 26.82
#